data_177144c0b6fa5168f2c49267aa46c0d8
#
_entry.id   177144c0b6fa5168f2c49267aa46c0d8
#
_cell.length_a   1.000
_cell.length_b   1.000
_cell.length_c   1.000
_cell.angle_alpha   90.00
_cell.angle_beta   90.00
_cell.angle_gamma   90.00
#
_symmetry.space_group_name_H-M   'P 1'
#
loop_
_entity.id
_entity.type
_entity.pdbx_description
1 polymer ?
#
loop_
_entity_poly.entity_id
_entity_poly.type
_entity_poly.pdbx_seq_one_letter_code
_entity_poly.pdbx_strand_id
1 'polypeptide(L)'
;MEHRLSFSCDYLEGAHPAILQRLCETNFAQTAGYGTDEYCASAREKIRAACGAPNAEIHFLVGGTQTNATVIDALLRSYEGVIAADTGHISVHEAGAIEFGGHKVLTLPQENGKLTASQIRALLDQYEDDANRDHTVMPGMVYLSQPTEYGTLYSRKELAAISALCREKHLPLYIDGARLAYALACSENDVTLRDLAALCDIFYIGGTKCGALLGEAVVIPQPGLIPHFFTIIKQHGALLAKGRLLGIQFDTLFTDGLYERIGKDAVRYADAIRRAIAENGYLPCFPSPTNQSFCIVSEQQRKELAERVDFSVWEQYDETHSIIRFATSWATREEDVNALCRILRECTAQEKAAS
;
A
#
# COMPACT_ATOMS: atom_id res chain seq x y z
N MET A 1 17.78 -24.19 -12.21
CA MET A 1 16.83 -24.20 -11.08
C MET A 1 15.45 -24.30 -11.69
N GLU A 2 14.67 -25.31 -11.36
CA GLU A 2 13.25 -25.35 -11.73
C GLU A 2 12.57 -24.11 -11.16
N HIS A 3 11.86 -23.40 -12.01
CA HIS A 3 11.15 -22.18 -11.62
C HIS A 3 9.94 -22.59 -10.76
N ARG A 4 10.08 -22.49 -9.44
CA ARG A 4 8.96 -22.72 -8.52
C ARG A 4 7.94 -21.61 -8.68
N LEU A 5 6.67 -22.00 -8.76
CA LEU A 5 5.56 -21.07 -8.88
C LEU A 5 5.45 -20.25 -7.58
N SER A 6 5.46 -18.93 -7.64
CA SER A 6 5.39 -18.07 -6.45
C SER A 6 4.32 -16.98 -6.59
N PHE A 7 3.45 -16.94 -5.56
CA PHE A 7 2.44 -15.91 -5.31
C PHE A 7 2.54 -15.36 -3.88
N SER A 8 3.72 -15.45 -3.27
CA SER A 8 3.91 -15.08 -1.87
C SER A 8 3.81 -13.58 -1.61
N CYS A 9 4.26 -12.75 -2.55
CA CYS A 9 4.11 -11.30 -2.47
C CYS A 9 4.17 -10.64 -3.86
N ASP A 10 3.91 -9.35 -3.92
CA ASP A 10 3.79 -8.55 -5.14
C ASP A 10 5.00 -7.65 -5.43
N TYR A 11 6.18 -8.04 -4.94
CA TYR A 11 7.45 -7.31 -5.12
C TYR A 11 8.65 -8.26 -5.29
N LEU A 12 8.44 -9.41 -5.95
CA LEU A 12 9.50 -10.40 -6.20
C LEU A 12 10.34 -10.09 -7.42
N GLU A 13 9.76 -9.43 -8.40
CA GLU A 13 10.41 -9.09 -9.65
C GLU A 13 11.12 -7.72 -9.57
N GLY A 14 11.89 -7.41 -10.60
CA GLY A 14 12.58 -6.13 -10.76
C GLY A 14 11.63 -5.00 -11.15
N ALA A 15 12.03 -4.18 -12.13
CA ALA A 15 11.21 -3.08 -12.63
C ALA A 15 10.55 -3.43 -13.98
N HIS A 16 9.45 -2.74 -14.28
CA HIS A 16 8.82 -2.78 -15.59
C HIS A 16 9.85 -2.47 -16.71
N PRO A 17 9.86 -3.21 -17.83
CA PRO A 17 10.88 -3.08 -18.88
C PRO A 17 11.10 -1.65 -19.39
N ALA A 18 10.02 -0.84 -19.48
CA ALA A 18 10.13 0.57 -19.89
C ALA A 18 10.97 1.40 -18.90
N ILE A 19 10.95 1.08 -17.62
CA ILE A 19 11.77 1.75 -16.60
C ILE A 19 13.23 1.36 -16.78
N LEU A 20 13.54 0.06 -16.95
CA LEU A 20 14.89 -0.43 -17.16
C LEU A 20 15.51 0.18 -18.44
N GLN A 21 14.72 0.23 -19.52
CA GLN A 21 15.13 0.87 -20.76
C GLN A 21 15.46 2.35 -20.53
N ARG A 22 14.60 3.09 -19.85
CA ARG A 22 14.81 4.51 -19.59
C ARG A 22 16.02 4.78 -18.69
N LEU A 23 16.27 3.91 -17.71
CA LEU A 23 17.48 3.98 -16.87
C LEU A 23 18.75 3.77 -17.71
N CYS A 24 18.74 2.79 -18.62
CA CYS A 24 19.87 2.54 -19.53
C CYS A 24 20.12 3.71 -20.48
N GLU A 25 19.08 4.25 -21.13
CA GLU A 25 19.17 5.37 -22.06
C GLU A 25 19.76 6.64 -21.40
N THR A 26 19.45 6.85 -20.13
CA THR A 26 19.85 8.06 -19.39
C THR A 26 21.10 7.87 -18.54
N ASN A 27 21.75 6.69 -18.57
CA ASN A 27 22.83 6.33 -17.65
C ASN A 27 24.00 7.30 -17.61
N PHE A 28 24.37 7.86 -18.76
CA PHE A 28 25.49 8.80 -18.89
C PHE A 28 25.10 10.27 -18.82
N ALA A 29 23.81 10.58 -18.64
CA ALA A 29 23.37 11.97 -18.47
C ALA A 29 23.90 12.53 -17.14
N GLN A 30 24.50 13.72 -17.19
CA GLN A 30 24.91 14.46 -16.00
C GLN A 30 23.77 15.36 -15.55
N THR A 31 23.29 15.15 -14.33
CA THR A 31 22.12 15.86 -13.80
C THR A 31 22.42 16.40 -12.40
N ALA A 32 21.61 17.35 -11.94
CA ALA A 32 21.61 17.79 -10.55
C ALA A 32 21.29 16.61 -9.61
N GLY A 33 21.80 16.63 -8.40
CA GLY A 33 21.57 15.60 -7.40
C GLY A 33 20.32 15.82 -6.56
N TYR A 34 20.06 14.87 -5.67
CA TYR A 34 19.07 14.97 -4.60
C TYR A 34 17.61 15.25 -5.07
N GLY A 35 17.27 14.75 -6.26
CA GLY A 35 15.92 14.89 -6.81
C GLY A 35 15.58 16.29 -7.34
N THR A 36 16.58 17.13 -7.60
CA THR A 36 16.41 18.46 -8.20
C THR A 36 16.66 18.48 -9.73
N ASP A 37 16.79 17.29 -10.32
CA ASP A 37 17.02 17.07 -11.74
C ASP A 37 15.74 17.18 -12.58
N GLU A 38 15.92 17.22 -13.90
CA GLU A 38 14.85 17.36 -14.89
C GLU A 38 13.89 16.15 -14.92
N TYR A 39 14.36 14.95 -14.64
CA TYR A 39 13.50 13.75 -14.60
C TYR A 39 12.57 13.80 -13.41
N CYS A 40 13.09 14.17 -12.24
CA CYS A 40 12.27 14.40 -11.05
C CYS A 40 11.28 15.56 -11.26
N ALA A 41 11.68 16.62 -11.95
CA ALA A 41 10.79 17.73 -12.28
C ALA A 41 9.65 17.27 -13.21
N SER A 42 9.97 16.52 -14.28
CA SER A 42 8.97 15.97 -15.19
C SER A 42 8.01 15.01 -14.48
N ALA A 43 8.51 14.10 -13.64
CA ALA A 43 7.68 13.20 -12.85
C ALA A 43 6.70 13.96 -11.94
N ARG A 44 7.17 15.02 -11.26
CA ARG A 44 6.31 15.87 -10.41
C ARG A 44 5.18 16.51 -11.22
N GLU A 45 5.47 17.08 -12.39
CA GLU A 45 4.43 17.69 -13.24
C GLU A 45 3.38 16.68 -13.69
N LYS A 46 3.79 15.46 -14.09
CA LYS A 46 2.86 14.39 -14.48
C LYS A 46 1.97 13.95 -13.32
N ILE A 47 2.55 13.79 -12.12
CA ILE A 47 1.79 13.42 -10.91
C ILE A 47 0.82 14.55 -10.53
N ARG A 48 1.25 15.82 -10.55
CA ARG A 48 0.36 16.98 -10.32
C ARG A 48 -0.83 16.98 -11.27
N ALA A 49 -0.57 16.73 -12.54
CA ALA A 49 -1.62 16.66 -13.57
C ALA A 49 -2.60 15.52 -13.31
N ALA A 50 -2.10 14.32 -12.97
CA ALA A 50 -2.91 13.15 -12.64
C ALA A 50 -3.78 13.39 -11.39
N CYS A 51 -3.21 14.03 -10.36
CA CYS A 51 -3.91 14.39 -9.12
C CYS A 51 -4.83 15.59 -9.26
N GLY A 52 -4.76 16.36 -10.36
CA GLY A 52 -5.48 17.63 -10.48
C GLY A 52 -5.07 18.67 -9.44
N ALA A 53 -3.85 18.60 -8.92
CA ALA A 53 -3.31 19.43 -7.85
C ALA A 53 -2.04 20.16 -8.33
N PRO A 54 -2.17 21.26 -9.11
CA PRO A 54 -1.06 21.91 -9.81
C PRO A 54 0.02 22.47 -8.89
N ASN A 55 -0.34 22.75 -7.63
CA ASN A 55 0.58 23.33 -6.65
C ASN A 55 1.09 22.27 -5.65
N ALA A 56 0.72 21.00 -5.77
CA ALA A 56 1.13 19.98 -4.83
C ALA A 56 2.66 19.85 -4.75
N GLU A 57 3.16 19.65 -3.54
CA GLU A 57 4.54 19.22 -3.33
C GLU A 57 4.64 17.71 -3.55
N ILE A 58 5.64 17.29 -4.33
CA ILE A 58 5.90 15.89 -4.62
C ILE A 58 7.33 15.57 -4.21
N HIS A 59 7.47 14.54 -3.36
CA HIS A 59 8.77 14.06 -2.88
C HIS A 59 8.89 12.55 -3.14
N PHE A 60 10.08 12.12 -3.57
CA PHE A 60 10.35 10.71 -3.85
C PHE A 60 11.20 10.12 -2.74
N LEU A 61 10.72 9.04 -2.12
CA LEU A 61 11.40 8.27 -1.08
C LEU A 61 11.64 6.84 -1.55
N VAL A 62 12.38 6.03 -0.78
CA VAL A 62 12.93 4.77 -1.27
C VAL A 62 11.99 3.58 -1.11
N GLY A 63 11.11 3.60 -0.13
CA GLY A 63 10.19 2.50 0.16
C GLY A 63 9.16 2.87 1.22
N GLY A 64 8.10 2.06 1.36
CA GLY A 64 6.92 2.35 2.18
C GLY A 64 7.24 2.63 3.65
N THR A 65 7.97 1.75 4.32
CA THR A 65 8.35 1.92 5.74
C THR A 65 9.12 3.22 5.99
N GLN A 66 10.10 3.55 5.12
CA GLN A 66 10.83 4.81 5.23
C GLN A 66 9.90 6.01 4.99
N THR A 67 8.98 5.89 4.05
CA THR A 67 8.00 6.93 3.73
C THR A 67 7.08 7.17 4.92
N ASN A 68 6.52 6.12 5.51
CA ASN A 68 5.64 6.20 6.68
C ASN A 68 6.37 6.82 7.88
N ALA A 69 7.56 6.33 8.20
CA ALA A 69 8.36 6.86 9.30
C ALA A 69 8.70 8.35 9.10
N THR A 70 9.09 8.75 7.87
CA THR A 70 9.47 10.13 7.57
C THR A 70 8.28 11.10 7.60
N VAL A 71 7.13 10.69 7.05
CA VAL A 71 5.93 11.53 6.99
C VAL A 71 5.32 11.69 8.39
N ILE A 72 5.22 10.61 9.15
CA ILE A 72 4.62 10.62 10.49
C ILE A 72 5.49 11.44 11.45
N ASP A 73 6.81 11.22 11.48
CA ASP A 73 7.72 12.02 12.30
C ASP A 73 7.72 13.51 11.94
N ALA A 74 7.59 13.83 10.64
CA ALA A 74 7.55 15.21 10.17
C ALA A 74 6.27 15.97 10.56
N LEU A 75 5.17 15.27 10.78
CA LEU A 75 3.86 15.86 11.11
C LEU A 75 3.57 15.91 12.59
N LEU A 76 3.99 14.89 13.32
CA LEU A 76 3.66 14.76 14.73
C LEU A 76 4.63 15.53 15.64
N ARG A 77 4.12 16.00 16.75
CA ARG A 77 4.92 16.45 17.89
C ARG A 77 5.31 15.25 18.74
N SER A 78 6.40 15.37 19.51
CA SER A 78 6.93 14.28 20.33
C SER A 78 5.95 13.68 21.37
N TYR A 79 4.85 14.37 21.67
CA TYR A 79 3.78 13.94 22.57
C TYR A 79 2.56 13.39 21.82
N GLU A 80 2.60 13.37 20.49
CA GLU A 80 1.49 12.95 19.65
C GLU A 80 1.71 11.54 19.08
N GLY A 81 0.59 10.85 18.82
CA GLY A 81 0.56 9.53 18.20
C GLY A 81 -0.34 9.49 16.97
N VAL A 82 -0.18 8.46 16.16
CA VAL A 82 -0.93 8.24 14.92
C VAL A 82 -2.03 7.20 15.13
N ILE A 83 -3.28 7.56 14.78
CA ILE A 83 -4.41 6.62 14.79
C ILE A 83 -4.32 5.72 13.56
N ALA A 84 -4.38 4.40 13.75
CA ALA A 84 -4.38 3.41 12.68
C ALA A 84 -5.25 2.21 13.03
N ALA A 85 -5.63 1.41 12.02
CA ALA A 85 -6.19 0.09 12.25
C ALA A 85 -5.18 -0.81 12.99
N ASP A 86 -5.65 -1.72 13.84
CA ASP A 86 -4.80 -2.69 14.53
C ASP A 86 -4.07 -3.62 13.53
N THR A 87 -4.60 -3.78 12.31
CA THR A 87 -3.98 -4.47 11.18
C THR A 87 -3.23 -3.54 10.21
N GLY A 88 -3.22 -2.23 10.46
CA GLY A 88 -2.53 -1.26 9.61
C GLY A 88 -1.04 -1.57 9.49
N HIS A 89 -0.46 -1.31 8.32
CA HIS A 89 0.93 -1.70 8.02
C HIS A 89 1.92 -1.17 9.06
N ILE A 90 1.76 0.08 9.51
CA ILE A 90 2.58 0.70 10.56
C ILE A 90 2.40 0.05 11.93
N SER A 91 1.28 -0.65 12.15
CA SER A 91 1.00 -1.32 13.44
C SER A 91 1.69 -2.68 13.53
N VAL A 92 1.78 -3.43 12.41
CA VAL A 92 2.14 -4.87 12.44
C VAL A 92 3.30 -5.28 11.53
N HIS A 93 3.63 -4.51 10.49
CA HIS A 93 4.59 -4.93 9.45
C HIS A 93 5.82 -4.04 9.29
N GLU A 94 6.05 -3.07 10.17
CA GLU A 94 7.18 -2.13 10.07
C GLU A 94 8.16 -2.23 11.25
N ALA A 95 8.12 -3.33 11.99
CA ALA A 95 9.05 -3.62 13.09
C ALA A 95 9.19 -2.48 14.12
N GLY A 96 8.09 -1.74 14.38
CA GLY A 96 8.09 -0.61 15.31
C GLY A 96 8.82 0.63 14.78
N ALA A 97 8.83 0.86 13.45
CA ALA A 97 9.52 2.01 12.86
C ALA A 97 8.95 3.35 13.31
N ILE A 98 7.65 3.42 13.60
CA ILE A 98 6.99 4.63 14.10
C ILE A 98 7.39 4.90 15.57
N GLU A 99 7.39 3.85 16.40
CA GLU A 99 7.83 3.91 17.79
C GLU A 99 9.33 4.24 17.89
N PHE A 100 10.15 3.71 16.98
CA PHE A 100 11.56 4.07 16.88
C PHE A 100 11.76 5.57 16.57
N GLY A 101 10.86 6.17 15.76
CA GLY A 101 10.77 7.61 15.52
C GLY A 101 10.30 8.44 16.72
N GLY A 102 9.87 7.76 17.82
CA GLY A 102 9.42 8.43 19.04
C GLY A 102 7.90 8.66 19.13
N HIS A 103 7.12 8.10 18.22
CA HIS A 103 5.67 8.25 18.18
C HIS A 103 4.96 6.93 18.46
N LYS A 104 3.80 7.00 19.10
CA LYS A 104 2.98 5.83 19.39
C LYS A 104 1.97 5.61 18.27
N VAL A 105 1.80 4.35 17.85
CA VAL A 105 0.63 3.96 17.06
C VAL A 105 -0.54 3.71 18.00
N LEU A 106 -1.63 4.48 17.81
CA LEU A 106 -2.88 4.38 18.55
C LEU A 106 -3.84 3.50 17.74
N THR A 107 -3.86 2.20 18.05
CA THR A 107 -4.60 1.23 17.28
C THR A 107 -6.07 1.19 17.64
N LEU A 108 -6.93 1.07 16.63
CA LEU A 108 -8.36 0.82 16.75
C LEU A 108 -8.71 -0.53 16.10
N PRO A 109 -9.70 -1.27 16.64
CA PRO A 109 -10.19 -2.49 16.02
C PRO A 109 -10.71 -2.20 14.62
N GLN A 110 -10.28 -2.99 13.66
CA GLN A 110 -10.68 -2.85 12.26
C GLN A 110 -11.93 -3.68 11.93
N GLU A 111 -12.60 -3.32 10.83
CA GLU A 111 -13.62 -4.14 10.18
C GLU A 111 -13.21 -4.32 8.70
N ASN A 112 -12.84 -5.55 8.31
CA ASN A 112 -12.27 -5.84 6.98
C ASN A 112 -11.05 -4.96 6.63
N GLY A 113 -10.18 -4.67 7.60
CA GLY A 113 -8.99 -3.83 7.45
C GLY A 113 -9.27 -2.33 7.50
N LYS A 114 -10.52 -1.90 7.66
CA LYS A 114 -10.92 -0.49 7.62
C LYS A 114 -11.28 0.07 9.01
N LEU A 115 -11.08 1.37 9.17
CA LEU A 115 -11.62 2.18 10.25
C LEU A 115 -12.82 2.98 9.75
N THR A 116 -13.73 3.31 10.65
CA THR A 116 -14.86 4.21 10.39
C THR A 116 -14.65 5.56 11.07
N ALA A 117 -15.26 6.60 10.54
CA ALA A 117 -15.24 7.93 11.16
C ALA A 117 -15.84 7.89 12.60
N SER A 118 -16.80 7.01 12.87
CA SER A 118 -17.40 6.86 14.22
C SER A 118 -16.41 6.27 15.23
N GLN A 119 -15.60 5.27 14.84
CA GLN A 119 -14.57 4.71 15.73
C GLN A 119 -13.48 5.74 16.04
N ILE A 120 -13.02 6.48 15.03
CA ILE A 120 -12.03 7.55 15.21
C ILE A 120 -12.60 8.64 16.12
N ARG A 121 -13.85 9.06 15.90
CA ARG A 121 -14.53 10.04 16.75
C ARG A 121 -14.63 9.57 18.20
N ALA A 122 -15.02 8.33 18.44
CA ALA A 122 -15.13 7.78 19.78
C ALA A 122 -13.79 7.81 20.55
N LEU A 123 -12.67 7.49 19.87
CA LEU A 123 -11.34 7.62 20.47
C LEU A 123 -11.02 9.08 20.83
N LEU A 124 -11.32 10.02 19.92
CA LEU A 124 -11.03 11.45 20.12
C LEU A 124 -11.88 12.03 21.26
N ASP A 125 -13.17 11.71 21.28
CA ASP A 125 -14.10 12.15 22.34
C ASP A 125 -13.67 11.55 23.70
N GLN A 126 -13.30 10.26 23.73
CA GLN A 126 -12.76 9.64 24.94
C GLN A 126 -11.49 10.35 25.45
N TYR A 127 -10.58 10.72 24.55
CA TYR A 127 -9.37 11.46 24.92
C TYR A 127 -9.71 12.87 25.44
N GLU A 128 -10.65 13.58 24.78
CA GLU A 128 -11.06 14.93 25.17
C GLU A 128 -11.76 14.96 26.54
N ASP A 129 -12.56 13.93 26.84
CA ASP A 129 -13.32 13.78 28.10
C ASP A 129 -12.46 13.26 29.26
N ASP A 130 -11.27 12.70 29.01
CA ASP A 130 -10.40 12.18 30.06
C ASP A 130 -9.76 13.30 30.88
N ALA A 131 -10.07 13.37 32.16
CA ALA A 131 -9.48 14.33 33.09
C ALA A 131 -7.95 14.16 33.24
N ASN A 132 -7.41 12.99 32.87
CA ASN A 132 -6.00 12.66 32.94
C ASN A 132 -5.31 12.67 31.56
N ARG A 133 -5.95 13.21 30.51
CA ARG A 133 -5.43 13.20 29.13
C ARG A 133 -4.00 13.72 29.00
N ASP A 134 -3.60 14.67 29.85
CA ASP A 134 -2.24 15.24 29.85
C ASP A 134 -1.15 14.23 30.25
N HIS A 135 -1.54 13.05 30.75
CA HIS A 135 -0.65 11.91 31.06
C HIS A 135 -0.68 10.84 29.97
N THR A 136 -1.43 11.03 28.91
CA THR A 136 -1.59 10.07 27.80
C THR A 136 -1.05 10.64 26.49
N VAL A 137 -0.80 9.77 25.51
CA VAL A 137 -0.37 10.20 24.17
C VAL A 137 -1.55 10.87 23.47
N MET A 138 -1.37 12.08 23.01
CA MET A 138 -2.37 12.85 22.26
C MET A 138 -2.54 12.28 20.83
N PRO A 139 -3.77 11.99 20.38
CA PRO A 139 -4.00 11.67 18.98
C PRO A 139 -3.66 12.87 18.09
N GLY A 140 -2.70 12.72 17.16
CA GLY A 140 -2.16 13.81 16.34
C GLY A 140 -2.42 13.67 14.84
N MET A 141 -2.75 12.48 14.33
CA MET A 141 -3.10 12.25 12.93
C MET A 141 -3.85 10.95 12.74
N VAL A 142 -4.46 10.79 11.56
CA VAL A 142 -5.10 9.53 11.11
C VAL A 142 -4.31 8.97 9.93
N TYR A 143 -3.97 7.67 10.01
CA TYR A 143 -3.34 6.89 8.96
C TYR A 143 -4.30 5.81 8.47
N LEU A 144 -4.45 5.69 7.15
CA LEU A 144 -5.22 4.64 6.48
C LEU A 144 -4.42 4.07 5.31
N SER A 145 -4.68 2.81 4.95
CA SER A 145 -4.13 2.18 3.74
C SER A 145 -5.19 2.07 2.64
N GLN A 146 -4.84 2.43 1.40
CA GLN A 146 -5.70 2.31 0.22
C GLN A 146 -4.94 1.64 -0.94
N PRO A 147 -5.22 0.34 -1.23
CA PRO A 147 -6.10 -0.59 -0.50
C PRO A 147 -5.54 -0.96 0.88
N THR A 148 -6.41 -1.53 1.73
CA THR A 148 -5.98 -2.02 3.05
C THR A 148 -5.08 -3.26 2.92
N GLU A 149 -4.50 -3.71 4.02
CA GLU A 149 -3.66 -4.91 4.10
C GLU A 149 -4.44 -6.18 3.71
N TYR A 150 -5.76 -6.18 3.92
CA TYR A 150 -6.67 -7.23 3.45
C TYR A 150 -7.14 -7.06 2.00
N GLY A 151 -6.62 -6.05 1.29
CA GLY A 151 -6.96 -5.77 -0.09
C GLY A 151 -8.34 -5.15 -0.29
N THR A 152 -9.02 -4.76 0.77
CA THR A 152 -10.30 -4.04 0.71
C THR A 152 -10.11 -2.57 0.37
N LEU A 153 -11.16 -1.92 -0.09
CA LEU A 153 -11.13 -0.53 -0.54
C LEU A 153 -12.00 0.35 0.35
N TYR A 154 -11.48 1.51 0.71
CA TYR A 154 -12.33 2.60 1.16
C TYR A 154 -13.07 3.18 -0.04
N SER A 155 -14.39 3.28 0.07
CA SER A 155 -15.19 4.05 -0.89
C SER A 155 -14.96 5.55 -0.72
N ARG A 156 -15.27 6.31 -1.77
CA ARG A 156 -15.22 7.77 -1.70
C ARG A 156 -16.08 8.34 -0.57
N LYS A 157 -17.23 7.71 -0.28
CA LYS A 157 -18.12 8.09 0.83
C LYS A 157 -17.46 7.89 2.19
N GLU A 158 -16.81 6.74 2.40
CA GLU A 158 -16.09 6.43 3.66
C GLU A 158 -14.92 7.40 3.87
N LEU A 159 -14.10 7.62 2.84
CA LEU A 159 -13.00 8.58 2.90
C LEU A 159 -13.49 10.01 3.15
N ALA A 160 -14.57 10.43 2.51
CA ALA A 160 -15.14 11.75 2.73
C ALA A 160 -15.64 11.94 4.18
N ALA A 161 -16.22 10.92 4.78
CA ALA A 161 -16.66 10.98 6.18
C ALA A 161 -15.46 11.09 7.14
N ILE A 162 -14.40 10.32 6.93
CA ILE A 162 -13.17 10.40 7.73
C ILE A 162 -12.48 11.75 7.52
N SER A 163 -12.37 12.22 6.27
CA SER A 163 -11.80 13.51 5.93
C SER A 163 -12.55 14.67 6.60
N ALA A 164 -13.88 14.63 6.61
CA ALA A 164 -14.68 15.64 7.29
C ALA A 164 -14.42 15.68 8.80
N LEU A 165 -14.33 14.52 9.43
CA LEU A 165 -13.97 14.40 10.85
C LEU A 165 -12.56 14.93 11.13
N CYS A 166 -11.57 14.54 10.30
CA CYS A 166 -10.20 15.00 10.46
C CYS A 166 -10.10 16.53 10.35
N ARG A 167 -10.81 17.14 9.41
CA ARG A 167 -10.89 18.60 9.29
C ARG A 167 -11.57 19.27 10.50
N GLU A 168 -12.66 18.70 11.00
CA GLU A 168 -13.37 19.17 12.21
C GLU A 168 -12.44 19.16 13.43
N LYS A 169 -11.63 18.11 13.57
CA LYS A 169 -10.72 17.90 14.69
C LYS A 169 -9.30 18.44 14.45
N HIS A 170 -9.04 19.08 13.32
CA HIS A 170 -7.73 19.60 12.91
C HIS A 170 -6.61 18.54 12.89
N LEU A 171 -6.93 17.33 12.52
CA LEU A 171 -5.98 16.22 12.38
C LEU A 171 -5.60 16.00 10.92
N PRO A 172 -4.32 15.88 10.57
CA PRO A 172 -3.92 15.44 9.25
C PRO A 172 -4.46 14.05 8.93
N LEU A 173 -4.97 13.86 7.71
CA LEU A 173 -5.32 12.55 7.14
C LEU A 173 -4.23 12.11 6.17
N TYR A 174 -3.55 11.01 6.48
CA TYR A 174 -2.50 10.41 5.68
C TYR A 174 -2.96 9.08 5.09
N ILE A 175 -2.80 8.91 3.76
CA ILE A 175 -3.17 7.68 3.04
C ILE A 175 -1.91 6.98 2.51
N ASP A 176 -1.71 5.74 2.97
CA ASP A 176 -0.73 4.80 2.44
C ASP A 176 -1.26 4.18 1.14
N GLY A 177 -0.61 4.50 0.04
CA GLY A 177 -0.96 4.02 -1.30
C GLY A 177 0.02 2.99 -1.86
N ALA A 178 0.62 2.11 -1.01
CA ALA A 178 1.62 1.13 -1.44
C ALA A 178 1.19 0.26 -2.63
N ARG A 179 -0.12 -0.03 -2.74
CA ARG A 179 -0.73 -0.82 -3.82
C ARG A 179 -1.75 -0.01 -4.63
N LEU A 180 -1.58 1.31 -4.69
CA LEU A 180 -2.60 2.20 -5.24
C LEU A 180 -2.94 1.91 -6.71
N ALA A 181 -1.97 1.51 -7.55
CA ALA A 181 -2.23 1.13 -8.94
C ALA A 181 -3.24 -0.03 -9.05
N TYR A 182 -3.20 -0.98 -8.12
CA TYR A 182 -4.15 -2.10 -8.11
C TYR A 182 -5.53 -1.64 -7.62
N ALA A 183 -5.61 -0.74 -6.63
CA ALA A 183 -6.86 -0.13 -6.23
C ALA A 183 -7.53 0.63 -7.39
N LEU A 184 -6.76 1.48 -8.10
CA LEU A 184 -7.26 2.26 -9.25
C LEU A 184 -7.72 1.39 -10.43
N ALA A 185 -7.20 0.16 -10.53
CA ALA A 185 -7.57 -0.79 -11.58
C ALA A 185 -8.83 -1.62 -11.26
N CYS A 186 -9.31 -1.63 -10.01
CA CYS A 186 -10.50 -2.38 -9.60
C CYS A 186 -11.77 -1.73 -10.10
N SER A 187 -12.73 -2.56 -10.56
CA SER A 187 -14.06 -2.12 -10.98
C SER A 187 -14.91 -1.58 -9.82
N GLU A 188 -14.68 -2.06 -8.62
CA GLU A 188 -15.36 -1.65 -7.39
C GLU A 188 -14.81 -0.33 -6.80
N ASN A 189 -13.71 0.16 -7.34
CA ASN A 189 -13.12 1.41 -6.86
C ASN A 189 -13.83 2.64 -7.43
N ASP A 190 -14.25 3.53 -6.56
CA ASP A 190 -14.85 4.82 -6.88
C ASP A 190 -13.98 6.03 -6.48
N VAL A 191 -12.69 5.77 -6.13
CA VAL A 191 -11.72 6.77 -5.67
C VAL A 191 -10.62 6.97 -6.70
N THR A 192 -10.45 8.19 -7.18
CA THR A 192 -9.39 8.58 -8.11
C THR A 192 -8.23 9.28 -7.40
N LEU A 193 -7.09 9.48 -8.08
CA LEU A 193 -5.98 10.31 -7.56
C LEU A 193 -6.44 11.75 -7.26
N ARG A 194 -7.42 12.28 -8.01
CA ARG A 194 -8.00 13.61 -7.75
C ARG A 194 -8.83 13.61 -6.46
N ASP A 195 -9.57 12.53 -6.20
CA ASP A 195 -10.33 12.41 -4.96
C ASP A 195 -9.39 12.30 -3.75
N LEU A 196 -8.29 11.54 -3.85
CA LEU A 196 -7.28 11.49 -2.79
C LEU A 196 -6.69 12.88 -2.53
N ALA A 197 -6.29 13.61 -3.58
CA ALA A 197 -5.76 14.97 -3.42
C ALA A 197 -6.76 15.97 -2.83
N ALA A 198 -8.07 15.73 -2.98
CA ALA A 198 -9.12 16.57 -2.43
C ALA A 198 -9.51 16.19 -0.99
N LEU A 199 -9.37 14.93 -0.62
CA LEU A 199 -9.88 14.37 0.64
C LEU A 199 -8.83 14.23 1.73
N CYS A 200 -7.55 14.03 1.41
CA CYS A 200 -6.51 13.86 2.42
C CYS A 200 -5.45 14.97 2.34
N ASP A 201 -4.71 15.12 3.42
CA ASP A 201 -3.66 16.13 3.55
C ASP A 201 -2.35 15.64 2.96
N ILE A 202 -2.10 14.34 3.05
CA ILE A 202 -0.94 13.65 2.47
C ILE A 202 -1.38 12.27 2.00
N PHE A 203 -0.80 11.82 0.90
CA PHE A 203 -0.82 10.41 0.51
C PHE A 203 0.45 10.06 -0.24
N TYR A 204 0.78 8.79 -0.34
CA TYR A 204 1.81 8.41 -1.28
C TYR A 204 1.30 7.46 -2.37
N ILE A 205 1.92 7.57 -3.53
CA ILE A 205 1.69 6.72 -4.70
C ILE A 205 2.77 5.67 -4.70
N GLY A 206 2.39 4.41 -4.48
CA GLY A 206 3.32 3.29 -4.43
C GLY A 206 3.94 2.98 -5.78
N GLY A 207 5.28 2.90 -5.82
CA GLY A 207 6.02 2.44 -6.98
C GLY A 207 6.58 1.04 -6.81
N THR A 208 7.13 0.73 -5.65
CA THR A 208 7.84 -0.53 -5.37
C THR A 208 7.02 -1.78 -5.72
N LYS A 209 5.74 -1.82 -5.40
CA LYS A 209 4.84 -2.93 -5.73
C LYS A 209 4.18 -2.77 -7.11
N CYS A 210 4.24 -1.58 -7.69
CA CYS A 210 3.52 -1.18 -8.89
C CYS A 210 4.44 -0.95 -10.09
N GLY A 211 5.46 -1.79 -10.25
CA GLY A 211 6.33 -1.83 -11.41
C GLY A 211 7.61 -0.99 -11.34
N ALA A 212 7.84 -0.23 -10.28
CA ALA A 212 9.13 0.41 -10.05
C ALA A 212 10.13 -0.59 -9.44
N LEU A 213 11.42 -0.34 -9.64
CA LEU A 213 12.49 -1.07 -8.99
C LEU A 213 12.49 -0.79 -7.47
N LEU A 214 12.17 0.44 -7.11
CA LEU A 214 12.02 0.93 -5.74
C LEU A 214 11.36 2.32 -5.76
N GLY A 215 10.78 2.73 -4.65
CA GLY A 215 10.37 4.10 -4.42
C GLY A 215 8.88 4.34 -4.35
N GLU A 216 8.59 5.43 -3.64
CA GLU A 216 7.25 5.94 -3.37
C GLU A 216 7.23 7.44 -3.65
N ALA A 217 6.13 7.95 -4.20
CA ALA A 217 5.94 9.38 -4.44
C ALA A 217 4.97 9.95 -3.39
N VAL A 218 5.48 10.69 -2.42
CA VAL A 218 4.67 11.43 -1.44
C VAL A 218 4.07 12.64 -2.11
N VAL A 219 2.76 12.78 -2.01
CA VAL A 219 1.97 13.90 -2.53
C VAL A 219 1.39 14.70 -1.37
N ILE A 220 1.73 15.99 -1.30
CA ILE A 220 1.18 16.95 -0.35
C ILE A 220 0.37 17.95 -1.16
N PRO A 221 -0.97 17.81 -1.22
CA PRO A 221 -1.84 18.64 -2.07
C PRO A 221 -1.74 20.13 -1.76
N GLN A 222 -1.61 20.49 -0.49
CA GLN A 222 -1.43 21.86 -0.04
C GLN A 222 0.04 22.13 0.31
N PRO A 223 0.76 22.95 -0.47
CA PRO A 223 2.16 23.23 -0.20
C PRO A 223 2.34 23.94 1.16
N GLY A 224 3.47 23.66 1.80
CA GLY A 224 3.81 24.23 3.10
C GLY A 224 3.20 23.56 4.31
N LEU A 225 2.48 22.43 4.13
CA LEU A 225 1.91 21.65 5.25
C LEU A 225 3.00 21.14 6.19
N ILE A 226 4.13 20.69 5.64
CA ILE A 226 5.29 20.25 6.42
C ILE A 226 6.45 21.23 6.21
N PRO A 227 6.72 22.12 7.18
CA PRO A 227 7.87 23.03 7.09
C PRO A 227 9.18 22.24 7.01
N HIS A 228 10.08 22.64 6.11
CA HIS A 228 11.41 22.04 5.94
C HIS A 228 11.40 20.52 5.62
N PHE A 229 10.35 20.01 4.97
CA PHE A 229 10.22 18.56 4.70
C PHE A 229 11.43 17.98 3.96
N PHE A 230 12.02 18.69 3.01
CA PHE A 230 13.25 18.30 2.32
C PHE A 230 14.41 18.01 3.30
N THR A 231 14.54 18.84 4.34
CA THR A 231 15.57 18.65 5.38
C THR A 231 15.27 17.42 6.23
N ILE A 232 14.01 17.18 6.57
CA ILE A 232 13.56 16.02 7.33
C ILE A 232 13.80 14.73 6.53
N ILE A 233 13.47 14.71 5.24
CA ILE A 233 13.80 13.61 4.33
C ILE A 233 15.31 13.30 4.37
N LYS A 234 16.16 14.34 4.39
CA LYS A 234 17.61 14.16 4.49
C LYS A 234 18.02 13.54 5.83
N GLN A 235 17.42 13.96 6.93
CA GLN A 235 17.70 13.43 8.28
C GLN A 235 17.34 11.94 8.37
N HIS A 236 16.23 11.52 7.78
CA HIS A 236 15.79 10.13 7.70
C HIS A 236 16.60 9.27 6.69
N GLY A 237 17.66 9.82 6.07
CA GLY A 237 18.46 9.11 5.07
C GLY A 237 17.71 8.81 3.78
N ALA A 238 16.54 9.39 3.57
CA ALA A 238 15.66 9.14 2.43
C ALA A 238 16.03 9.95 1.18
N LEU A 239 16.90 10.93 1.29
CA LEU A 239 17.29 11.82 0.20
C LEU A 239 18.52 11.27 -0.53
N LEU A 240 18.30 10.60 -1.67
CA LEU A 240 19.36 9.98 -2.45
C LEU A 240 20.18 11.03 -3.21
N ALA A 241 21.53 10.91 -3.18
CA ALA A 241 22.42 11.72 -4.02
C ALA A 241 22.09 11.61 -5.51
N LYS A 242 21.77 10.38 -5.98
CA LYS A 242 21.28 10.12 -7.34
C LYS A 242 19.76 10.02 -7.37
N GLY A 243 19.06 11.05 -6.87
CA GLY A 243 17.60 11.10 -6.77
C GLY A 243 16.88 10.91 -8.11
N ARG A 244 17.55 11.22 -9.23
CA ARG A 244 17.06 10.93 -10.58
C ARG A 244 16.61 9.47 -10.77
N LEU A 245 17.17 8.52 -10.01
CA LEU A 245 16.76 7.12 -10.06
C LEU A 245 15.27 6.97 -9.74
N LEU A 246 14.76 7.68 -8.75
CA LEU A 246 13.34 7.70 -8.40
C LEU A 246 12.53 8.50 -9.43
N GLY A 247 13.05 9.69 -9.84
CA GLY A 247 12.39 10.54 -10.83
C GLY A 247 12.14 9.84 -12.16
N ILE A 248 13.14 9.15 -12.73
CA ILE A 248 13.02 8.40 -13.98
C ILE A 248 11.93 7.33 -13.89
N GLN A 249 11.83 6.63 -12.78
CA GLN A 249 10.84 5.57 -12.58
C GLN A 249 9.42 6.14 -12.57
N PHE A 250 9.17 7.18 -11.76
CA PHE A 250 7.85 7.83 -11.72
C PHE A 250 7.53 8.60 -13.00
N ASP A 251 8.51 9.23 -13.64
CA ASP A 251 8.34 9.84 -14.96
C ASP A 251 7.84 8.81 -15.99
N THR A 252 8.42 7.61 -15.99
CA THR A 252 8.02 6.52 -16.87
C THR A 252 6.64 5.98 -16.50
N LEU A 253 6.37 5.73 -15.22
CA LEU A 253 5.07 5.21 -14.76
C LEU A 253 3.91 6.17 -15.09
N PHE A 254 4.15 7.47 -15.05
CA PHE A 254 3.13 8.49 -15.38
C PHE A 254 3.20 8.95 -16.85
N THR A 255 3.93 8.24 -17.71
CA THR A 255 3.89 8.44 -19.17
C THR A 255 2.84 7.52 -19.78
N ASP A 256 2.03 8.05 -20.71
CA ASP A 256 1.01 7.32 -21.47
C ASP A 256 0.04 6.49 -20.62
N GLY A 257 -0.21 6.88 -19.38
CA GLY A 257 -1.13 6.19 -18.46
C GLY A 257 -0.64 4.79 -18.04
N LEU A 258 0.67 4.54 -18.00
CA LEU A 258 1.21 3.23 -17.62
C LEU A 258 0.81 2.86 -16.19
N TYR A 259 0.85 3.80 -15.24
CA TYR A 259 0.50 3.54 -13.84
C TYR A 259 -0.93 3.01 -13.67
N GLU A 260 -1.90 3.55 -14.42
CA GLU A 260 -3.29 3.09 -14.40
C GLU A 260 -3.49 1.74 -15.10
N ARG A 261 -2.65 1.44 -16.10
CA ARG A 261 -2.75 0.17 -16.83
C ARG A 261 -2.07 -0.98 -16.11
N ILE A 262 -0.98 -0.72 -15.40
CA ILE A 262 -0.10 -1.73 -14.82
C ILE A 262 -0.83 -2.63 -13.80
N GLY A 263 -1.87 -2.11 -13.15
CA GLY A 263 -2.69 -2.85 -12.20
C GLY A 263 -3.73 -3.79 -12.82
N LYS A 264 -4.14 -3.56 -14.08
CA LYS A 264 -5.30 -4.24 -14.70
C LYS A 264 -5.15 -5.74 -14.79
N ASP A 265 -4.01 -6.20 -15.29
CA ASP A 265 -3.77 -7.64 -15.43
C ASP A 265 -3.60 -8.31 -14.07
N ALA A 266 -2.94 -7.68 -13.13
CA ALA A 266 -2.81 -8.22 -11.78
C ALA A 266 -4.18 -8.43 -11.11
N VAL A 267 -5.09 -7.45 -11.22
CA VAL A 267 -6.46 -7.56 -10.68
C VAL A 267 -7.25 -8.66 -11.42
N ARG A 268 -7.18 -8.70 -12.74
CA ARG A 268 -7.82 -9.75 -13.57
C ARG A 268 -7.33 -11.16 -13.16
N TYR A 269 -6.05 -11.32 -12.91
CA TYR A 269 -5.45 -12.58 -12.47
C TYR A 269 -5.88 -12.95 -11.05
N ALA A 270 -5.93 -11.99 -10.15
CA ALA A 270 -6.46 -12.21 -8.80
C ALA A 270 -7.93 -12.65 -8.84
N ASP A 271 -8.76 -12.09 -9.74
CA ASP A 271 -10.16 -12.53 -9.95
C ASP A 271 -10.24 -13.99 -10.40
N ALA A 272 -9.33 -14.42 -11.27
CA ALA A 272 -9.27 -15.82 -11.70
C ALA A 272 -8.91 -16.75 -10.53
N ILE A 273 -7.95 -16.33 -9.70
CA ILE A 273 -7.55 -17.09 -8.50
C ILE A 273 -8.71 -17.15 -7.49
N ARG A 274 -9.41 -16.03 -7.22
CA ARG A 274 -10.57 -16.00 -6.32
C ARG A 274 -11.70 -16.93 -6.78
N ARG A 275 -11.98 -16.94 -8.08
CA ARG A 275 -12.94 -17.91 -8.66
C ARG A 275 -12.49 -19.36 -8.44
N ALA A 276 -11.21 -19.66 -8.72
CA ALA A 276 -10.68 -21.01 -8.52
C ALA A 276 -10.73 -21.44 -7.03
N ILE A 277 -10.46 -20.54 -6.09
CA ILE A 277 -10.61 -20.77 -4.65
C ILE A 277 -12.07 -21.17 -4.35
N ALA A 278 -13.04 -20.38 -4.77
CA ALA A 278 -14.46 -20.63 -4.50
C ALA A 278 -14.99 -21.91 -5.19
N GLU A 279 -14.67 -22.12 -6.46
CA GLU A 279 -15.09 -23.29 -7.26
C GLU A 279 -14.54 -24.62 -6.75
N ASN A 280 -13.39 -24.59 -6.10
CA ASN A 280 -12.75 -25.79 -5.56
C ASN A 280 -13.02 -26.00 -4.05
N GLY A 281 -13.94 -25.24 -3.46
CA GLY A 281 -14.43 -25.47 -2.10
C GLY A 281 -13.51 -24.95 -0.99
N TYR A 282 -12.49 -24.16 -1.31
CA TYR A 282 -11.78 -23.38 -0.29
C TYR A 282 -12.68 -22.25 0.20
N LEU A 283 -12.57 -21.92 1.48
CA LEU A 283 -13.36 -20.84 2.07
C LEU A 283 -12.68 -19.49 1.81
N PRO A 284 -13.27 -18.58 0.99
CA PRO A 284 -12.76 -17.23 0.85
C PRO A 284 -12.81 -16.52 2.20
N CYS A 285 -11.80 -15.67 2.48
CA CYS A 285 -11.74 -14.96 3.75
C CYS A 285 -12.13 -13.49 3.56
N PHE A 286 -11.23 -12.62 3.20
CA PHE A 286 -11.51 -11.18 3.10
C PHE A 286 -12.16 -10.81 1.75
N PRO A 287 -13.07 -9.80 1.71
CA PRO A 287 -13.71 -9.34 0.47
C PRO A 287 -12.77 -8.42 -0.32
N SER A 288 -11.61 -8.93 -0.73
CA SER A 288 -10.59 -8.20 -1.49
C SER A 288 -10.94 -8.17 -2.98
N PRO A 289 -11.16 -7.01 -3.61
CA PRO A 289 -11.30 -6.89 -5.05
C PRO A 289 -9.95 -6.64 -5.75
N THR A 290 -8.85 -6.48 -4.99
CA THR A 290 -7.55 -6.08 -5.52
C THR A 290 -6.69 -7.26 -5.97
N ASN A 291 -5.38 -7.07 -6.01
CA ASN A 291 -4.38 -8.07 -6.41
C ASN A 291 -4.09 -9.13 -5.35
N GLN A 292 -4.76 -9.12 -4.21
CA GLN A 292 -4.57 -10.06 -3.12
C GLN A 292 -5.79 -10.97 -2.98
N SER A 293 -5.57 -12.29 -2.92
CA SER A 293 -6.62 -13.30 -2.76
C SER A 293 -6.34 -14.12 -1.51
N PHE A 294 -7.33 -14.22 -0.63
CA PHE A 294 -7.21 -14.89 0.66
C PHE A 294 -8.16 -16.07 0.76
N CYS A 295 -7.70 -17.16 1.38
CA CYS A 295 -8.57 -18.27 1.72
C CYS A 295 -8.10 -18.97 3.00
N ILE A 296 -9.05 -19.63 3.66
CA ILE A 296 -8.81 -20.48 4.82
C ILE A 296 -8.47 -21.89 4.31
N VAL A 297 -7.41 -22.46 4.82
CA VAL A 297 -6.93 -23.80 4.48
C VAL A 297 -6.64 -24.60 5.74
N SER A 298 -6.90 -25.93 5.71
CA SER A 298 -6.45 -26.84 6.74
C SER A 298 -4.92 -26.98 6.72
N GLU A 299 -4.34 -27.49 7.82
CA GLU A 299 -2.90 -27.76 7.89
C GLU A 299 -2.44 -28.75 6.81
N GLN A 300 -3.30 -29.73 6.45
CA GLN A 300 -3.01 -30.67 5.38
C GLN A 300 -3.01 -29.96 4.01
N GLN A 301 -4.06 -29.22 3.69
CA GLN A 301 -4.13 -28.43 2.45
C GLN A 301 -2.96 -27.46 2.32
N ARG A 302 -2.59 -26.82 3.43
CA ARG A 302 -1.45 -25.90 3.47
C ARG A 302 -0.14 -26.59 3.10
N LYS A 303 0.11 -27.81 3.61
CA LYS A 303 1.31 -28.59 3.28
C LYS A 303 1.33 -29.03 1.82
N GLU A 304 0.22 -29.57 1.31
CA GLU A 304 0.09 -30.02 -0.07
C GLU A 304 0.29 -28.86 -1.06
N LEU A 305 -0.30 -27.70 -0.79
CA LEU A 305 -0.10 -26.49 -1.60
C LEU A 305 1.36 -26.04 -1.54
N ALA A 306 1.98 -26.04 -0.35
CA ALA A 306 3.35 -25.59 -0.15
C ALA A 306 4.40 -26.47 -0.86
N GLU A 307 4.09 -27.69 -1.27
CA GLU A 307 4.98 -28.52 -2.10
C GLU A 307 5.08 -27.99 -3.54
N ARG A 308 4.06 -27.26 -4.02
CA ARG A 308 3.89 -26.91 -5.44
C ARG A 308 3.93 -25.40 -5.72
N VAL A 309 3.59 -24.57 -4.75
CA VAL A 309 3.47 -23.13 -4.90
C VAL A 309 3.89 -22.40 -3.62
N ASP A 310 4.57 -21.26 -3.80
CA ASP A 310 4.87 -20.36 -2.69
C ASP A 310 3.74 -19.35 -2.51
N PHE A 311 3.28 -19.21 -1.26
CA PHE A 311 2.26 -18.27 -0.81
C PHE A 311 2.60 -17.70 0.57
N SER A 312 1.94 -16.65 1.00
CA SER A 312 2.09 -16.15 2.39
C SER A 312 1.10 -16.87 3.29
N VAL A 313 1.57 -17.35 4.45
CA VAL A 313 0.68 -17.63 5.59
C VAL A 313 0.42 -16.28 6.24
N TRP A 314 -0.85 -15.87 6.28
CA TRP A 314 -1.23 -14.52 6.69
C TRP A 314 -1.46 -14.45 8.19
N GLU A 315 -2.36 -15.31 8.69
CA GLU A 315 -2.64 -15.41 10.12
C GLU A 315 -3.24 -16.79 10.45
N GLN A 316 -3.24 -17.14 11.73
CA GLN A 316 -3.92 -18.33 12.22
C GLN A 316 -5.43 -18.06 12.30
N TYR A 317 -6.25 -18.92 11.70
CA TYR A 317 -7.70 -18.79 11.73
C TYR A 317 -8.32 -19.45 12.96
N ASP A 318 -7.94 -20.72 13.22
CA ASP A 318 -8.29 -21.50 14.40
C ASP A 318 -7.16 -22.50 14.73
N GLU A 319 -7.40 -23.47 15.62
CA GLU A 319 -6.39 -24.47 16.02
C GLU A 319 -5.89 -25.34 14.86
N THR A 320 -6.66 -25.48 13.78
CA THR A 320 -6.44 -26.43 12.67
C THR A 320 -6.35 -25.77 11.29
N HIS A 321 -6.68 -24.49 11.19
CA HIS A 321 -6.71 -23.77 9.91
C HIS A 321 -5.90 -22.48 9.96
N SER A 322 -5.33 -22.12 8.82
CA SER A 322 -4.63 -20.85 8.59
C SER A 322 -5.28 -20.08 7.45
N ILE A 323 -5.20 -18.76 7.50
CA ILE A 323 -5.47 -17.91 6.34
C ILE A 323 -4.19 -17.81 5.53
N ILE A 324 -4.28 -18.13 4.24
CA ILE A 324 -3.19 -17.94 3.28
C ILE A 324 -3.56 -16.87 2.27
N ARG A 325 -2.52 -16.24 1.71
CA ARG A 325 -2.67 -15.20 0.69
C ARG A 325 -1.90 -15.56 -0.56
N PHE A 326 -2.55 -15.44 -1.71
CA PHE A 326 -1.92 -15.34 -3.03
C PHE A 326 -1.93 -13.89 -3.49
N ALA A 327 -0.78 -13.36 -3.90
CA ALA A 327 -0.64 -12.02 -4.43
C ALA A 327 -0.22 -12.08 -5.90
N THR A 328 -0.93 -11.36 -6.75
CA THR A 328 -0.53 -11.12 -8.14
C THR A 328 0.17 -9.77 -8.25
N SER A 329 1.01 -9.61 -9.24
CA SER A 329 1.73 -8.37 -9.52
C SER A 329 1.61 -7.98 -11.00
N TRP A 330 2.14 -6.82 -11.34
CA TRP A 330 2.29 -6.34 -12.71
C TRP A 330 3.07 -7.31 -13.61
N ALA A 331 3.91 -8.17 -13.02
CA ALA A 331 4.75 -9.15 -13.73
C ALA A 331 4.18 -10.56 -13.71
N THR A 332 3.06 -10.81 -13.04
CA THR A 332 2.41 -12.12 -13.00
C THR A 332 2.01 -12.55 -14.42
N ARG A 333 2.36 -13.80 -14.76
CA ARG A 333 2.07 -14.38 -16.08
C ARG A 333 0.79 -15.20 -16.05
N GLU A 334 0.03 -15.17 -17.15
CA GLU A 334 -1.23 -15.91 -17.27
C GLU A 334 -1.02 -17.43 -17.12
N GLU A 335 0.09 -17.95 -17.64
CA GLU A 335 0.45 -19.36 -17.51
C GLU A 335 0.65 -19.79 -16.05
N ASP A 336 1.22 -18.93 -15.20
CA ASP A 336 1.42 -19.19 -13.78
C ASP A 336 0.08 -19.18 -13.02
N VAL A 337 -0.81 -18.26 -13.36
CA VAL A 337 -2.18 -18.21 -12.82
C VAL A 337 -2.95 -19.47 -13.18
N ASN A 338 -2.90 -19.90 -14.45
CA ASN A 338 -3.53 -21.13 -14.91
C ASN A 338 -2.95 -22.37 -14.20
N ALA A 339 -1.65 -22.39 -13.93
CA ALA A 339 -1.00 -23.45 -13.15
C ALA A 339 -1.49 -23.47 -11.71
N LEU A 340 -1.56 -22.31 -11.03
CA LEU A 340 -2.13 -22.20 -9.69
C LEU A 340 -3.58 -22.69 -9.62
N CYS A 341 -4.42 -22.27 -10.55
CA CYS A 341 -5.82 -22.72 -10.62
C CYS A 341 -5.96 -24.25 -10.79
N ARG A 342 -5.04 -24.90 -11.54
CA ARG A 342 -4.98 -26.37 -11.63
C ARG A 342 -4.56 -26.99 -10.29
N ILE A 343 -3.52 -26.45 -9.63
CA ILE A 343 -3.03 -26.93 -8.34
C ILE A 343 -4.15 -26.90 -7.29
N LEU A 344 -4.88 -25.77 -7.18
CA LEU A 344 -6.01 -25.64 -6.27
C LEU A 344 -7.06 -26.75 -6.48
N ARG A 345 -7.38 -27.06 -7.74
CA ARG A 345 -8.33 -28.12 -8.09
C ARG A 345 -7.83 -29.52 -7.72
N GLU A 346 -6.57 -29.81 -7.99
CA GLU A 346 -5.97 -31.13 -7.75
C GLU A 346 -5.83 -31.44 -6.27
N CYS A 347 -5.40 -30.49 -5.45
CA CYS A 347 -5.27 -30.67 -3.99
C CYS A 347 -6.63 -30.98 -3.35
N THR A 348 -7.70 -30.31 -3.75
CA THR A 348 -9.06 -30.58 -3.22
C THR A 348 -9.61 -31.93 -3.67
N ALA A 349 -9.27 -32.39 -4.88
CA ALA A 349 -9.70 -33.70 -5.38
C ALA A 349 -9.04 -34.85 -4.61
N GLN A 350 -7.79 -34.69 -4.15
CA GLN A 350 -7.08 -35.67 -3.34
C GLN A 350 -7.70 -35.83 -1.93
N GLU A 351 -8.10 -34.71 -1.31
CA GLU A 351 -8.74 -34.71 0.01
C GLU A 351 -10.10 -35.45 -0.02
N LYS A 352 -10.91 -35.25 -1.07
CA LYS A 352 -12.17 -35.98 -1.27
C LYS A 352 -12.00 -37.48 -1.57
N ALA A 353 -10.84 -37.88 -2.07
CA ALA A 353 -10.53 -39.32 -2.33
C ALA A 353 -9.94 -40.00 -1.10
N ALA A 354 -9.46 -39.26 -0.12
CA ALA A 354 -8.85 -39.78 1.12
C ALA A 354 -9.85 -39.79 2.30
N SER A 355 -10.99 -39.12 2.19
CA SER A 355 -12.12 -39.12 3.12
C SER A 355 -13.19 -40.14 2.73
#